data_d3c150e7c72916f860a5f0c2909c1520
#
_entry.id   d3c150e7c72916f860a5f0c2909c1520
#
_cell.length_a   1.000
_cell.length_b   1.000
_cell.length_c   1.000
_cell.angle_alpha   90.00
_cell.angle_beta   90.00
_cell.angle_gamma   90.00
#
_symmetry.space_group_name_H-M   'P 1'
#
loop_
_entity.id
_entity.type
_entity.pdbx_description
1 polymer ?
#
loop_
_entity_poly.entity_id
_entity_poly.type
_entity_poly.pdbx_seq_one_letter_code
_entity_poly.pdbx_strand_id
1 'polypeptide(L)'
;LRHPSFLAGDTTTDFIERISPARTREVTSDDLAEASIAIAIESQARNHATARVLKTIPSGWRNTILPFEMIDFQHLNKDCHVEYRSRRDGKFRVRTGDSPGELLVTPYTCGNGLVDIDIDGRRVSYKVDRQGMQWYVHGRSGDLQITELPRYPVSGIDELAGGLTAPMPGAVLATEVNSGDKVSKGDLLLILEAMKMEHRITAPMDGIISELHVATGDQVENGQLLVTLNQEDE
;
A
#
# COMPACT_ATOMS: atom_id res chain seq x y z
N LEU A 1 -12.49 -26.51 -20.04
CA LEU A 1 -13.41 -27.28 -20.87
C LEU A 1 -13.10 -27.22 -22.39
N ARG A 2 -12.00 -26.57 -22.80
CA ARG A 2 -11.57 -26.48 -24.22
C ARG A 2 -10.36 -27.36 -24.53
N HIS A 3 -9.92 -28.20 -23.58
CA HIS A 3 -8.79 -29.10 -23.80
C HIS A 3 -9.16 -30.18 -24.81
N PRO A 4 -8.27 -30.51 -25.79
CA PRO A 4 -8.56 -31.48 -26.85
C PRO A 4 -9.02 -32.84 -26.31
N SER A 5 -8.37 -33.38 -25.29
CA SER A 5 -8.75 -34.64 -24.65
C SER A 5 -10.13 -34.58 -24.01
N PHE A 6 -10.55 -33.44 -23.45
CA PHE A 6 -11.90 -33.25 -22.92
C PHE A 6 -12.94 -33.29 -24.05
N LEU A 7 -12.64 -32.61 -25.16
CA LEU A 7 -13.53 -32.60 -26.35
C LEU A 7 -13.62 -33.97 -27.05
N ALA A 8 -12.56 -34.77 -26.93
CA ALA A 8 -12.51 -36.14 -27.46
C ALA A 8 -13.21 -37.19 -26.57
N GLY A 9 -13.67 -36.77 -25.37
CA GLY A 9 -14.32 -37.68 -24.40
C GLY A 9 -13.34 -38.53 -23.57
N ASP A 10 -12.04 -38.28 -23.66
CA ASP A 10 -11.00 -38.98 -22.88
C ASP A 10 -10.90 -38.33 -21.47
N THR A 11 -11.95 -38.58 -20.67
CA THR A 11 -12.11 -37.99 -19.33
C THR A 11 -12.15 -39.09 -18.26
N THR A 12 -11.04 -39.80 -18.11
CA THR A 12 -10.83 -40.79 -17.06
C THR A 12 -10.63 -40.13 -15.68
N THR A 13 -10.69 -40.87 -14.58
CA THR A 13 -10.57 -40.35 -13.21
C THR A 13 -9.25 -39.61 -12.96
N ASP A 14 -8.19 -39.97 -13.69
CA ASP A 14 -6.86 -39.36 -13.66
C ASP A 14 -6.70 -38.14 -14.59
N PHE A 15 -7.79 -37.73 -15.29
CA PHE A 15 -7.75 -36.64 -16.27
C PHE A 15 -7.17 -35.35 -15.74
N ILE A 16 -7.53 -34.92 -14.50
CA ILE A 16 -7.06 -33.70 -13.89
C ILE A 16 -5.56 -33.81 -13.52
N GLU A 17 -5.12 -34.95 -13.02
CA GLU A 17 -3.71 -35.19 -12.68
C GLU A 17 -2.85 -35.21 -13.95
N ARG A 18 -3.31 -35.87 -14.98
CA ARG A 18 -2.62 -36.01 -16.27
C ARG A 18 -2.46 -34.67 -17.02
N ILE A 19 -3.48 -33.82 -16.98
CA ILE A 19 -3.45 -32.51 -17.65
C ILE A 19 -2.82 -31.44 -16.77
N SER A 20 -2.87 -31.63 -15.45
CA SER A 20 -2.36 -30.65 -14.46
C SER A 20 -2.72 -29.22 -14.82
N PRO A 21 -4.04 -28.88 -14.94
CA PRO A 21 -4.44 -27.54 -15.36
C PRO A 21 -3.94 -26.50 -14.37
N ALA A 22 -3.55 -25.35 -14.87
CA ALA A 22 -3.17 -24.23 -14.01
C ALA A 22 -4.30 -23.93 -13.02
N ARG A 23 -3.99 -23.94 -11.72
CA ARG A 23 -4.98 -23.70 -10.64
C ARG A 23 -5.39 -22.24 -10.54
N THR A 24 -4.53 -21.35 -11.00
CA THR A 24 -4.73 -19.90 -10.97
C THR A 24 -4.50 -19.32 -12.35
N ARG A 25 -5.31 -18.34 -12.74
CA ARG A 25 -5.08 -17.57 -13.96
C ARG A 25 -3.94 -16.58 -13.69
N GLU A 26 -3.00 -16.48 -14.61
CA GLU A 26 -2.03 -15.39 -14.57
C GLU A 26 -2.72 -14.06 -14.86
N VAL A 27 -2.48 -13.10 -14.01
CA VAL A 27 -2.96 -11.72 -14.14
C VAL A 27 -2.07 -11.01 -15.13
N THR A 28 -2.67 -10.51 -16.22
CA THR A 28 -1.94 -9.70 -17.20
C THR A 28 -1.72 -8.28 -16.68
N SER A 29 -0.75 -7.57 -17.24
CA SER A 29 -0.52 -6.14 -16.89
C SER A 29 -1.77 -5.30 -17.20
N ASP A 30 -2.48 -5.61 -18.29
CA ASP A 30 -3.71 -4.91 -18.66
C ASP A 30 -4.84 -5.16 -17.64
N ASP A 31 -5.03 -6.41 -17.17
CA ASP A 31 -6.03 -6.73 -16.15
C ASP A 31 -5.73 -5.95 -14.84
N LEU A 32 -4.45 -5.88 -14.47
CA LEU A 32 -4.01 -5.15 -13.27
C LEU A 32 -4.21 -3.63 -13.43
N ALA A 33 -3.83 -3.09 -14.59
CA ALA A 33 -4.02 -1.66 -14.88
C ALA A 33 -5.50 -1.26 -14.85
N GLU A 34 -6.39 -2.04 -15.48
CA GLU A 34 -7.83 -1.79 -15.46
C GLU A 34 -8.44 -1.87 -14.06
N ALA A 35 -8.06 -2.88 -13.29
CA ALA A 35 -8.51 -3.01 -11.91
C ALA A 35 -8.01 -1.84 -11.04
N SER A 36 -6.77 -1.42 -11.22
CA SER A 36 -6.18 -0.27 -10.51
C SER A 36 -6.85 1.05 -10.89
N ILE A 37 -7.22 1.23 -12.16
CA ILE A 37 -8.04 2.38 -12.60
C ILE A 37 -9.40 2.35 -11.90
N ALA A 38 -10.07 1.20 -11.84
CA ALA A 38 -11.37 1.09 -11.16
C ALA A 38 -11.26 1.44 -9.67
N ILE A 39 -10.19 1.00 -8.98
CA ILE A 39 -9.92 1.38 -7.60
C ILE A 39 -9.70 2.88 -7.45
N ALA A 40 -8.90 3.50 -8.33
CA ALA A 40 -8.61 4.93 -8.27
C ALA A 40 -9.89 5.77 -8.41
N ILE A 41 -10.79 5.40 -9.33
CA ILE A 41 -12.07 6.09 -9.54
C ILE A 41 -13.03 5.86 -8.36
N GLU A 42 -13.11 4.64 -7.82
CA GLU A 42 -13.91 4.37 -6.60
C GLU A 42 -13.38 5.12 -5.39
N SER A 43 -12.07 5.15 -5.19
CA SER A 43 -11.42 5.91 -4.10
C SER A 43 -11.77 7.40 -4.19
N GLN A 44 -11.69 7.97 -5.38
CA GLN A 44 -12.07 9.36 -5.65
C GLN A 44 -13.55 9.62 -5.36
N ALA A 45 -14.46 8.75 -5.83
CA ALA A 45 -15.89 8.85 -5.59
C ALA A 45 -16.22 8.76 -4.09
N ARG A 46 -15.58 7.83 -3.38
CA ARG A 46 -15.72 7.65 -1.94
C ARG A 46 -15.23 8.87 -1.16
N ASN A 47 -14.06 9.40 -1.51
CA ASN A 47 -13.51 10.60 -0.90
C ASN A 47 -14.42 11.81 -1.10
N HIS A 48 -15.01 11.96 -2.27
CA HIS A 48 -15.98 13.02 -2.55
C HIS A 48 -17.27 12.83 -1.73
N ALA A 49 -17.80 11.61 -1.64
CA ALA A 49 -19.02 11.31 -0.88
C ALA A 49 -18.85 11.54 0.63
N THR A 50 -17.67 11.24 1.19
CA THR A 50 -17.36 11.41 2.62
C THR A 50 -16.79 12.79 2.96
N ALA A 51 -16.56 13.66 1.98
CA ALA A 51 -16.04 15.01 2.21
C ALA A 51 -16.94 15.77 3.20
N ARG A 52 -16.33 16.43 4.18
CA ARG A 52 -17.05 17.21 5.21
C ARG A 52 -17.42 18.61 4.70
N VAL A 53 -16.66 19.13 3.76
CA VAL A 53 -16.80 20.50 3.20
C VAL A 53 -16.81 20.44 1.67
N LEU A 54 -17.41 21.45 1.04
CA LEU A 54 -17.39 21.67 -0.41
C LEU A 54 -17.97 20.50 -1.25
N LYS A 55 -18.93 19.76 -0.73
CA LYS A 55 -19.57 18.63 -1.41
C LYS A 55 -20.24 18.96 -2.75
N THR A 56 -20.63 20.22 -2.92
CA THR A 56 -21.31 20.71 -4.14
C THR A 56 -20.33 21.09 -5.24
N ILE A 57 -19.05 21.17 -4.94
CA ILE A 57 -18.02 21.51 -5.92
C ILE A 57 -17.48 20.22 -6.53
N PRO A 58 -17.38 20.12 -7.86
CA PRO A 58 -16.76 18.95 -8.50
C PRO A 58 -15.35 18.70 -7.95
N SER A 59 -15.03 17.44 -7.72
CA SER A 59 -13.70 17.05 -7.23
C SER A 59 -12.62 17.58 -8.17
N GLY A 60 -11.54 18.12 -7.59
CA GLY A 60 -10.44 18.69 -8.36
C GLY A 60 -10.76 20.04 -9.04
N TRP A 61 -11.89 20.70 -8.68
CA TRP A 61 -12.18 22.01 -9.23
C TRP A 61 -11.18 23.07 -8.75
N ARG A 62 -10.53 23.74 -9.71
CA ARG A 62 -9.62 24.87 -9.47
C ARG A 62 -9.62 25.79 -10.68
N ASN A 63 -9.13 27.02 -10.49
CA ASN A 63 -8.97 28.01 -11.57
C ASN A 63 -7.78 27.69 -12.49
N THR A 64 -6.86 26.84 -12.06
CA THR A 64 -5.69 26.39 -12.81
C THR A 64 -5.78 24.90 -13.12
N ILE A 65 -4.98 24.43 -14.09
CA ILE A 65 -4.87 23.02 -14.41
C ILE A 65 -4.09 22.35 -13.29
N LEU A 66 -4.70 21.35 -12.64
CA LEU A 66 -4.02 20.54 -11.64
C LEU A 66 -3.05 19.56 -12.30
N PRO A 67 -1.96 19.21 -11.62
CA PRO A 67 -1.17 18.03 -11.98
C PRO A 67 -2.03 16.76 -11.86
N PHE A 68 -1.53 15.67 -12.38
CA PHE A 68 -2.14 14.36 -12.14
C PHE A 68 -2.00 14.00 -10.66
N GLU A 69 -3.05 13.42 -10.11
CA GLU A 69 -3.01 12.72 -8.83
C GLU A 69 -2.49 11.31 -9.07
N MET A 70 -1.66 10.79 -8.18
CA MET A 70 -1.04 9.50 -8.33
C MET A 70 -1.38 8.58 -7.16
N ILE A 71 -1.58 7.31 -7.49
CA ILE A 71 -1.77 6.23 -6.53
C ILE A 71 -0.92 5.06 -7.00
N ASP A 72 -0.14 4.53 -6.07
CA ASP A 72 0.68 3.35 -6.27
C ASP A 72 -0.01 2.13 -5.69
N PHE A 73 -0.01 1.06 -6.45
CA PHE A 73 -0.62 -0.20 -6.10
C PHE A 73 0.37 -1.33 -6.25
N GLN A 74 0.18 -2.38 -5.47
CA GLN A 74 0.95 -3.61 -5.56
C GLN A 74 0.02 -4.83 -5.57
N HIS A 75 0.25 -5.73 -6.52
CA HIS A 75 -0.39 -7.04 -6.58
C HIS A 75 0.68 -8.12 -6.60
N LEU A 76 0.79 -8.90 -5.53
CA LEU A 76 1.92 -9.82 -5.31
C LEU A 76 3.25 -9.05 -5.42
N ASN A 77 4.09 -9.39 -6.41
CA ASN A 77 5.38 -8.75 -6.67
C ASN A 77 5.33 -7.79 -7.89
N LYS A 78 4.14 -7.40 -8.34
CA LYS A 78 3.96 -6.48 -9.46
C LYS A 78 3.45 -5.15 -8.94
N ASP A 79 4.19 -4.09 -9.21
CA ASP A 79 3.77 -2.72 -8.91
C ASP A 79 2.95 -2.17 -10.08
N CYS A 80 1.95 -1.39 -9.79
CA CYS A 80 1.14 -0.69 -10.76
C CYS A 80 0.94 0.75 -10.33
N HIS A 81 1.32 1.67 -11.19
CA HIS A 81 1.21 3.10 -10.97
C HIS A 81 0.04 3.66 -11.78
N VAL A 82 -0.85 4.39 -11.11
CA VAL A 82 -1.99 5.06 -11.75
C VAL A 82 -1.93 6.55 -11.47
N GLU A 83 -1.86 7.33 -12.53
CA GLU A 83 -2.03 8.77 -12.49
C GLU A 83 -3.38 9.14 -13.06
N TYR A 84 -4.14 9.98 -12.39
CA TYR A 84 -5.43 10.44 -12.89
C TYR A 84 -5.66 11.93 -12.67
N ARG A 85 -6.47 12.52 -13.53
CA ARG A 85 -6.91 13.89 -13.41
C ARG A 85 -8.36 14.04 -13.80
N SER A 86 -9.15 14.60 -12.90
CA SER A 86 -10.54 14.93 -13.12
C SER A 86 -10.68 16.03 -14.19
N ARG A 87 -11.67 15.92 -15.05
CA ARG A 87 -12.07 16.92 -16.06
C ARG A 87 -13.38 17.58 -15.67
N ARG A 88 -13.63 18.76 -16.23
CA ARG A 88 -14.88 19.53 -15.98
C ARG A 88 -16.14 18.83 -16.49
N ASP A 89 -16.00 17.92 -17.44
CA ASP A 89 -17.09 17.13 -18.03
C ASP A 89 -17.40 15.84 -17.23
N GLY A 90 -16.84 15.70 -16.05
CA GLY A 90 -17.03 14.51 -15.18
C GLY A 90 -16.22 13.28 -15.61
N LYS A 91 -15.41 13.38 -16.66
CA LYS A 91 -14.51 12.34 -17.11
C LYS A 91 -13.15 12.46 -16.45
N PHE A 92 -12.33 11.43 -16.61
CA PHE A 92 -10.96 11.42 -16.11
C PHE A 92 -9.99 11.16 -17.26
N ARG A 93 -8.83 11.82 -17.21
CA ARG A 93 -7.64 11.39 -17.94
C ARG A 93 -6.81 10.54 -17.01
N VAL A 94 -6.42 9.38 -17.48
CA VAL A 94 -5.68 8.40 -16.69
C VAL A 94 -4.44 7.96 -17.46
N ARG A 95 -3.35 7.75 -16.74
CA ARG A 95 -2.12 7.12 -17.22
C ARG A 95 -1.80 5.96 -16.32
N THR A 96 -1.31 4.88 -16.89
CA THR A 96 -0.78 3.73 -16.15
C THR A 96 0.66 3.51 -16.55
N GLY A 97 1.49 2.98 -15.65
CA GLY A 97 2.93 2.86 -15.86
C GLY A 97 3.33 2.10 -17.13
N ASP A 98 2.49 1.18 -17.59
CA ASP A 98 2.76 0.32 -18.76
C ASP A 98 2.17 0.87 -20.06
N SER A 99 1.38 1.94 -20.02
CA SER A 99 0.72 2.49 -21.20
C SER A 99 1.32 3.83 -21.61
N PRO A 100 1.84 3.98 -22.85
CA PRO A 100 2.50 5.20 -23.29
C PRO A 100 1.53 6.37 -23.55
N GLY A 101 0.23 6.19 -23.37
CA GLY A 101 -0.81 7.17 -23.68
C GLY A 101 -1.70 7.55 -22.51
N GLU A 102 -2.45 8.66 -22.69
CA GLU A 102 -3.53 9.02 -21.78
C GLU A 102 -4.80 8.29 -22.19
N LEU A 103 -5.41 7.59 -21.24
CA LEU A 103 -6.71 6.94 -21.40
C LEU A 103 -7.82 7.90 -20.98
N LEU A 104 -8.94 7.89 -21.70
CA LEU A 104 -10.13 8.62 -21.30
C LEU A 104 -11.06 7.68 -20.53
N VAL A 105 -11.31 7.97 -19.26
CA VAL A 105 -12.22 7.19 -18.42
C VAL A 105 -13.49 7.96 -18.19
N THR A 106 -14.63 7.37 -18.52
CA THR A 106 -15.96 7.91 -18.29
C THR A 106 -16.68 7.09 -17.24
N PRO A 107 -16.92 7.62 -16.04
CA PRO A 107 -17.69 6.92 -15.01
C PRO A 107 -19.19 6.98 -15.32
N TYR A 108 -19.88 5.86 -15.22
CA TYR A 108 -21.34 5.77 -15.26
C TYR A 108 -21.93 5.57 -13.87
N THR A 109 -21.34 4.67 -13.10
CA THR A 109 -21.72 4.41 -11.72
C THR A 109 -20.44 4.15 -10.92
N CYS A 110 -20.22 4.96 -9.88
CA CYS A 110 -19.09 4.78 -8.96
C CYS A 110 -19.59 5.08 -7.55
N GLY A 111 -19.25 4.22 -6.61
CA GLY A 111 -19.60 4.33 -5.21
C GLY A 111 -20.30 3.07 -4.69
N ASN A 112 -20.28 2.91 -3.37
CA ASN A 112 -20.83 1.75 -2.66
C ASN A 112 -20.26 0.40 -3.14
N GLY A 113 -19.02 0.40 -3.59
CA GLY A 113 -18.34 -0.80 -4.07
C GLY A 113 -18.72 -1.26 -5.47
N LEU A 114 -19.45 -0.45 -6.23
CA LEU A 114 -19.76 -0.71 -7.62
C LEU A 114 -19.09 0.33 -8.50
N VAL A 115 -18.35 -0.14 -9.50
CA VAL A 115 -17.65 0.69 -10.48
C VAL A 115 -18.02 0.25 -11.87
N ASP A 116 -18.72 1.11 -12.60
CA ASP A 116 -19.09 0.92 -13.99
C ASP A 116 -18.52 2.09 -14.79
N ILE A 117 -17.49 1.82 -15.56
CA ILE A 117 -16.71 2.81 -16.28
C ILE A 117 -16.47 2.42 -17.73
N ASP A 118 -16.30 3.41 -18.58
CA ASP A 118 -15.79 3.22 -19.93
C ASP A 118 -14.32 3.66 -19.95
N ILE A 119 -13.46 2.80 -20.48
CA ILE A 119 -12.06 3.06 -20.70
C ILE A 119 -11.80 3.06 -22.21
N ASP A 120 -11.60 4.22 -22.81
CA ASP A 120 -11.37 4.42 -24.24
C ASP A 120 -12.39 3.69 -25.14
N GLY A 121 -13.70 3.80 -24.82
CA GLY A 121 -14.79 3.18 -25.58
C GLY A 121 -15.09 1.73 -25.19
N ARG A 122 -14.38 1.17 -24.21
CA ARG A 122 -14.64 -0.17 -23.68
C ARG A 122 -15.25 -0.10 -22.29
N ARG A 123 -16.54 -0.46 -22.18
CA ARG A 123 -17.24 -0.46 -20.89
C ARG A 123 -16.89 -1.68 -20.07
N VAL A 124 -16.52 -1.45 -18.82
CA VAL A 124 -16.14 -2.49 -17.84
C VAL A 124 -16.82 -2.21 -16.49
N SER A 125 -17.19 -3.28 -15.80
CA SER A 125 -17.84 -3.20 -14.50
C SER A 125 -17.10 -4.06 -13.50
N TYR A 126 -16.89 -3.50 -12.32
CA TYR A 126 -16.21 -4.14 -11.20
C TYR A 126 -17.01 -4.00 -9.91
N LYS A 127 -16.92 -5.01 -9.07
CA LYS A 127 -17.29 -4.89 -7.66
C LYS A 127 -16.00 -4.73 -6.85
N VAL A 128 -15.92 -3.67 -6.06
CA VAL A 128 -14.71 -3.28 -5.34
C VAL A 128 -15.02 -3.16 -3.87
N ASP A 129 -14.25 -3.81 -3.02
CA ASP A 129 -14.32 -3.65 -1.57
C ASP A 129 -12.95 -3.26 -1.01
N ARG A 130 -12.95 -2.58 0.15
CA ARG A 130 -11.73 -2.05 0.78
C ARG A 130 -11.66 -2.42 2.25
N GLN A 131 -10.52 -2.97 2.65
CA GLN A 131 -10.18 -3.21 4.05
C GLN A 131 -8.80 -2.61 4.35
N GLY A 132 -8.79 -1.46 5.02
CA GLY A 132 -7.54 -0.72 5.26
C GLY A 132 -6.89 -0.26 3.96
N MET A 133 -5.68 -0.74 3.69
CA MET A 133 -4.93 -0.49 2.44
C MET A 133 -5.16 -1.57 1.38
N GLN A 134 -5.91 -2.62 1.70
CA GLN A 134 -6.20 -3.70 0.77
C GLN A 134 -7.52 -3.48 0.04
N TRP A 135 -7.49 -3.71 -1.26
CA TRP A 135 -8.61 -3.65 -2.16
C TRP A 135 -8.88 -5.02 -2.77
N TYR A 136 -10.14 -5.40 -2.78
CA TYR A 136 -10.63 -6.63 -3.39
C TYR A 136 -11.47 -6.24 -4.60
N VAL A 137 -11.03 -6.65 -5.77
CA VAL A 137 -11.66 -6.30 -7.05
C VAL A 137 -12.19 -7.55 -7.71
N HIS A 138 -13.50 -7.59 -7.93
CA HIS A 138 -14.17 -8.68 -8.63
C HIS A 138 -14.63 -8.18 -9.99
N GLY A 139 -14.17 -8.79 -11.03
CA GLY A 139 -14.47 -8.36 -12.39
C GLY A 139 -14.44 -9.50 -13.39
N ARG A 140 -14.51 -9.13 -14.67
CA ARG A 140 -14.50 -10.10 -15.76
C ARG A 140 -13.23 -10.93 -15.84
N SER A 141 -12.13 -10.36 -15.38
CA SER A 141 -10.81 -11.01 -15.36
C SER A 141 -10.61 -11.94 -14.16
N GLY A 142 -11.59 -12.02 -13.24
CA GLY A 142 -11.52 -12.77 -12.01
C GLY A 142 -11.40 -11.86 -10.78
N ASP A 143 -10.92 -12.42 -9.69
CA ASP A 143 -10.78 -11.76 -8.41
C ASP A 143 -9.32 -11.34 -8.21
N LEU A 144 -9.10 -10.07 -7.86
CA LEU A 144 -7.79 -9.51 -7.61
C LEU A 144 -7.75 -8.91 -6.20
N GLN A 145 -6.67 -9.18 -5.50
CA GLN A 145 -6.33 -8.50 -4.26
C GLN A 145 -5.18 -7.55 -4.54
N ILE A 146 -5.39 -6.26 -4.32
CA ILE A 146 -4.45 -5.19 -4.64
C ILE A 146 -4.20 -4.38 -3.38
N THR A 147 -2.95 -4.10 -3.06
CA THR A 147 -2.57 -3.26 -1.92
C THR A 147 -2.28 -1.85 -2.41
N GLU A 148 -2.94 -0.86 -1.84
CA GLU A 148 -2.63 0.56 -2.04
C GLU A 148 -1.37 0.90 -1.24
N LEU A 149 -0.36 1.45 -1.90
CA LEU A 149 0.86 1.88 -1.22
C LEU A 149 0.66 3.29 -0.65
N PRO A 150 1.20 3.58 0.54
CA PRO A 150 1.08 4.91 1.12
C PRO A 150 1.80 5.94 0.25
N ARG A 151 1.12 7.05 -0.04
CA ARG A 151 1.65 8.15 -0.88
C ARG A 151 2.94 8.78 -0.35
N TYR A 152 3.09 8.80 0.96
CA TYR A 152 4.30 9.24 1.62
C TYR A 152 4.91 8.03 2.30
N PRO A 153 6.23 7.86 2.22
CA PRO A 153 6.86 6.87 3.08
C PRO A 153 6.33 7.19 4.47
N VAL A 154 5.51 6.30 5.01
CA VAL A 154 5.36 6.25 6.43
C VAL A 154 6.81 6.12 6.86
N SER A 155 7.34 7.11 7.59
CA SER A 155 8.55 6.86 8.38
C SER A 155 8.14 5.76 9.34
N GLY A 156 7.96 4.57 8.79
CA GLY A 156 7.92 3.31 9.47
C GLY A 156 9.33 3.25 10.00
N ILE A 157 9.41 3.42 11.22
CA ILE A 157 10.01 2.36 11.98
C ILE A 157 9.72 1.12 11.16
N ASP A 158 10.68 0.68 10.30
CA ASP A 158 10.87 -0.72 10.09
C ASP A 158 11.07 -1.22 11.52
N GLU A 159 9.97 -1.62 12.13
CA GLU A 159 9.97 -2.51 13.24
C GLU A 159 10.59 -3.82 12.73
N LEU A 160 11.90 -3.80 12.54
CA LEU A 160 12.69 -4.96 12.85
C LEU A 160 12.16 -5.35 14.22
N ALA A 161 11.43 -6.44 14.30
CA ALA A 161 10.70 -6.85 15.48
C ALA A 161 11.57 -6.59 16.72
N GLY A 162 11.22 -5.53 17.49
CA GLY A 162 11.99 -5.08 18.64
C GLY A 162 13.15 -4.11 18.41
N GLY A 163 13.44 -3.61 17.19
CA GLY A 163 14.54 -2.66 16.94
C GLY A 163 14.12 -1.19 17.11
N LEU A 164 14.80 -0.45 17.98
CA LEU A 164 14.62 1.00 18.15
C LEU A 164 15.67 1.74 17.35
N THR A 165 15.24 2.69 16.51
CA THR A 165 16.11 3.47 15.62
C THR A 165 16.14 4.95 16.00
N ALA A 166 17.19 5.65 15.59
CA ALA A 166 17.32 7.09 15.78
C ALA A 166 16.29 7.87 14.93
N PRO A 167 15.43 8.71 15.52
CA PRO A 167 14.44 9.48 14.78
C PRO A 167 15.04 10.63 13.97
N MET A 168 16.27 11.02 14.29
CA MET A 168 17.01 12.09 13.61
C MET A 168 18.51 11.94 13.86
N PRO A 169 19.38 12.56 13.04
CA PRO A 169 20.81 12.55 13.28
C PRO A 169 21.15 13.35 14.54
N GLY A 170 22.06 12.80 15.36
CA GLY A 170 22.47 13.42 16.63
C GLY A 170 23.60 12.69 17.31
N ALA A 171 23.92 13.08 18.54
CA ALA A 171 24.90 12.43 19.40
C ALA A 171 24.22 11.75 20.59
N VAL A 172 24.70 10.59 20.98
CA VAL A 172 24.23 9.88 22.18
C VAL A 172 24.82 10.55 23.41
N LEU A 173 23.98 11.22 24.21
CA LEU A 173 24.43 11.89 25.46
C LEU A 173 24.62 10.89 26.59
N ALA A 174 23.68 9.98 26.76
CA ALA A 174 23.70 9.00 27.84
C ALA A 174 22.96 7.73 27.41
N THR A 175 23.41 6.58 27.90
CA THR A 175 22.74 5.28 27.83
C THR A 175 22.39 4.87 29.26
N GLU A 176 21.09 4.63 29.52
CA GLU A 176 20.57 4.33 30.87
C GLU A 176 20.36 2.81 31.07
N VAL A 177 20.59 2.01 30.01
CA VAL A 177 20.39 0.56 30.01
C VAL A 177 21.59 -0.16 29.41
N ASN A 178 21.72 -1.46 29.76
CA ASN A 178 22.72 -2.37 29.23
C ASN A 178 22.06 -3.57 28.56
N SER A 179 22.80 -4.29 27.74
CA SER A 179 22.33 -5.58 27.19
C SER A 179 22.03 -6.55 28.33
N GLY A 180 20.84 -7.17 28.28
CA GLY A 180 20.32 -8.09 29.30
C GLY A 180 19.40 -7.45 30.33
N ASP A 181 19.27 -6.12 30.37
CA ASP A 181 18.38 -5.43 31.30
C ASP A 181 16.91 -5.63 30.92
N LYS A 182 16.06 -5.85 31.95
CA LYS A 182 14.62 -5.85 31.81
C LYS A 182 14.10 -4.42 31.85
N VAL A 183 13.22 -4.09 30.90
CA VAL A 183 12.61 -2.76 30.79
C VAL A 183 11.10 -2.86 30.65
N SER A 184 10.41 -1.88 31.23
CA SER A 184 8.97 -1.73 31.09
C SER A 184 8.65 -0.65 30.06
N LYS A 185 7.46 -0.75 29.47
CA LYS A 185 6.97 0.26 28.53
C LYS A 185 7.04 1.67 29.13
N GLY A 186 7.79 2.56 28.45
CA GLY A 186 8.01 3.93 28.85
C GLY A 186 9.31 4.18 29.60
N ASP A 187 10.06 3.12 29.97
CA ASP A 187 11.37 3.28 30.60
C ASP A 187 12.36 3.99 29.67
N LEU A 188 13.17 4.88 30.23
CA LEU A 188 14.19 5.60 29.49
C LEU A 188 15.35 4.68 29.13
N LEU A 189 15.67 4.57 27.85
CA LEU A 189 16.74 3.72 27.35
C LEU A 189 18.02 4.51 27.09
N LEU A 190 17.89 5.63 26.38
CA LEU A 190 19.01 6.51 26.06
C LEU A 190 18.54 7.93 25.74
N ILE A 191 19.45 8.87 25.76
CA ILE A 191 19.20 10.27 25.42
C ILE A 191 20.06 10.65 24.23
N LEU A 192 19.40 11.18 23.17
CA LEU A 192 20.06 11.74 22.00
C LEU A 192 20.03 13.26 22.07
N GLU A 193 21.14 13.92 21.76
CA GLU A 193 21.18 15.34 21.48
C GLU A 193 21.15 15.59 19.99
N ALA A 194 20.14 16.34 19.55
CA ALA A 194 20.03 16.78 18.17
C ALA A 194 19.58 18.25 18.16
N MET A 195 20.21 19.09 17.37
CA MET A 195 19.86 20.51 17.23
C MET A 195 19.77 21.27 18.56
N LYS A 196 20.63 20.93 19.55
CA LYS A 196 20.64 21.50 20.93
C LYS A 196 19.39 21.17 21.75
N MET A 197 18.69 20.10 21.41
CA MET A 197 17.57 19.56 22.16
C MET A 197 17.85 18.11 22.54
N GLU A 198 17.43 17.73 23.72
CA GLU A 198 17.52 16.36 24.22
C GLU A 198 16.27 15.59 23.81
N HIS A 199 16.47 14.46 23.11
CA HIS A 199 15.44 13.51 22.75
C HIS A 199 15.57 12.24 23.57
N ARG A 200 14.55 11.95 24.35
CA ARG A 200 14.48 10.76 25.19
C ARG A 200 13.94 9.59 24.38
N ILE A 201 14.72 8.56 24.25
CA ILE A 201 14.29 7.30 23.60
C ILE A 201 13.84 6.36 24.72
N THR A 202 12.56 5.95 24.66
CA THR A 202 11.92 5.14 25.69
C THR A 202 11.49 3.79 25.11
N ALA A 203 11.33 2.79 25.97
CA ALA A 203 10.85 1.47 25.59
C ALA A 203 9.38 1.53 25.09
N PRO A 204 9.05 1.01 23.92
CA PRO A 204 7.69 0.98 23.38
C PRO A 204 6.81 -0.12 24.01
N MET A 205 7.45 -1.12 24.61
CA MET A 205 6.80 -2.28 25.23
C MET A 205 7.69 -2.87 26.32
N ASP A 206 7.13 -3.77 27.11
CA ASP A 206 7.87 -4.55 28.10
C ASP A 206 8.76 -5.58 27.39
N GLY A 207 9.98 -5.80 27.89
CA GLY A 207 10.90 -6.72 27.26
C GLY A 207 12.30 -6.72 27.87
N ILE A 208 13.22 -7.43 27.21
CA ILE A 208 14.64 -7.51 27.61
C ILE A 208 15.47 -6.88 26.49
N ILE A 209 16.44 -6.02 26.87
CA ILE A 209 17.42 -5.46 25.93
C ILE A 209 18.30 -6.60 25.41
N SER A 210 18.14 -6.95 24.15
CA SER A 210 18.97 -7.97 23.51
C SER A 210 20.36 -7.42 23.20
N GLU A 211 20.41 -6.28 22.54
CA GLU A 211 21.67 -5.67 22.13
C GLU A 211 21.56 -4.14 22.10
N LEU A 212 22.63 -3.48 22.60
CA LEU A 212 22.82 -2.04 22.51
C LEU A 212 23.87 -1.76 21.44
N HIS A 213 23.46 -1.09 20.33
CA HIS A 213 24.30 -0.86 19.15
C HIS A 213 25.08 0.45 19.20
N VAL A 214 24.88 1.26 20.23
CA VAL A 214 25.50 2.59 20.37
C VAL A 214 26.02 2.80 21.79
N ALA A 215 27.02 3.63 21.91
CA ALA A 215 27.60 4.03 23.19
C ALA A 215 27.48 5.55 23.39
N THR A 216 27.60 5.98 24.65
CA THR A 216 27.64 7.41 24.98
C THR A 216 28.78 8.12 24.25
N GLY A 217 28.48 9.18 23.53
CA GLY A 217 29.39 9.93 22.69
C GLY A 217 29.35 9.58 21.20
N ASP A 218 28.68 8.51 20.81
CA ASP A 218 28.55 8.13 19.41
C ASP A 218 27.65 9.11 18.65
N GLN A 219 27.99 9.34 17.37
CA GLN A 219 27.14 10.04 16.43
C GLN A 219 26.29 9.02 15.67
N VAL A 220 25.00 9.32 15.54
CA VAL A 220 24.01 8.47 14.88
C VAL A 220 23.33 9.20 13.74
N GLU A 221 23.00 8.47 12.70
CA GLU A 221 22.24 8.95 11.55
C GLU A 221 20.74 8.64 11.71
N ASN A 222 19.90 9.34 10.96
CA ASN A 222 18.46 9.07 10.95
C ASN A 222 18.19 7.60 10.49
N GLY A 223 17.39 6.86 11.27
CA GLY A 223 17.08 5.46 11.00
C GLY A 223 18.15 4.47 11.44
N GLN A 224 19.28 4.92 12.03
CA GLN A 224 20.31 4.02 12.57
C GLN A 224 19.75 3.23 13.77
N LEU A 225 19.99 1.93 13.79
CA LEU A 225 19.59 1.04 14.89
C LEU A 225 20.34 1.38 16.16
N LEU A 226 19.60 1.60 17.25
CA LEU A 226 20.14 1.98 18.56
C LEU A 226 20.10 0.84 19.56
N VAL A 227 18.95 0.19 19.68
CA VAL A 227 18.67 -0.85 20.67
C VAL A 227 17.79 -1.92 20.05
N THR A 228 18.04 -3.16 20.37
CA THR A 228 17.17 -4.28 20.03
C THR A 228 16.51 -4.81 21.31
N LEU A 229 15.17 -4.87 21.31
CA LEU A 229 14.33 -5.39 22.37
C LEU A 229 13.78 -6.75 21.96
N ASN A 230 13.87 -7.75 22.82
CA ASN A 230 13.14 -8.99 22.67
C ASN A 230 11.94 -8.99 23.62
N GLN A 231 10.79 -9.37 23.09
CA GLN A 231 9.58 -9.56 23.89
C GLN A 231 9.82 -10.76 24.82
N GLU A 232 9.47 -10.63 26.08
CA GLU A 232 9.47 -11.79 27.00
C GLU A 232 8.27 -12.67 26.60
N ASP A 233 8.53 -13.82 25.96
CA ASP A 233 7.50 -14.84 25.74
C ASP A 233 7.07 -15.40 27.10
N GLU A 234 5.78 -15.24 27.42
CA GLU A 234 5.13 -15.80 28.61
C GLU A 234 4.92 -17.31 28.48
#